data_3d8526c3729f76b5eb46af3ecb764ac9
#
_entry.id   3d8526c3729f76b5eb46af3ecb764ac9
#
_cell.length_a   1.000
_cell.length_b   1.000
_cell.length_c   1.000
_cell.angle_alpha   90.00
_cell.angle_beta   90.00
_cell.angle_gamma   90.00
#
_symmetry.space_group_name_H-M   'P 1'
#
loop_
_entity.id
_entity.type
_entity.pdbx_description
1 polymer ?
#
loop_
_entity_poly.entity_id
_entity_poly.type
_entity_poly.pdbx_seq_one_letter_code
_entity_poly.pdbx_strand_id
1 'polypeptide(L)'
;MNREELKEFLPHREPMLLIDEITVDEDGVCHAEYRIREDEFFCQGHFPGNPIVPGVIQCEIMAQSCALLIKDDLPGKTTLYSGIDKVRFRNIVRPGDLCQITARLKTKRGNIVFCEAELAVDGKMCCKGDLSFALV
;
A
#
# COMPACT_ATOMS: atom_id res chain seq x y z
N MET A 1 0.29 -14.61 2.11
CA MET A 1 0.48 -14.12 3.49
C MET A 1 -0.72 -13.30 3.88
N ASN A 2 -1.30 -13.60 5.03
CA ASN A 2 -2.47 -12.89 5.55
C ASN A 2 -2.04 -11.74 6.49
N ARG A 3 -3.02 -11.02 7.05
CA ARG A 3 -2.76 -9.87 7.94
C ARG A 3 -1.91 -10.23 9.16
N GLU A 4 -2.21 -11.35 9.80
CA GLU A 4 -1.50 -11.75 11.03
C GLU A 4 -0.05 -12.12 10.74
N GLU A 5 0.19 -12.84 9.66
CA GLU A 5 1.55 -13.17 9.22
C GLU A 5 2.34 -11.92 8.83
N LEU A 6 1.68 -10.96 8.18
CA LEU A 6 2.30 -9.71 7.75
C LEU A 6 2.76 -8.87 8.94
N LYS A 7 2.11 -8.98 10.10
CA LYS A 7 2.50 -8.26 11.32
C LYS A 7 3.90 -8.65 11.84
N GLU A 8 4.43 -9.76 11.39
CA GLU A 8 5.81 -10.15 11.72
C GLU A 8 6.84 -9.28 10.99
N PHE A 9 6.45 -8.63 9.90
CA PHE A 9 7.34 -7.82 9.06
C PHE A 9 7.03 -6.34 9.12
N LEU A 10 5.74 -5.97 9.25
CA LEU A 10 5.31 -4.57 9.32
C LEU A 10 4.94 -4.18 10.75
N PRO A 11 5.40 -3.01 11.22
CA PRO A 11 5.02 -2.52 12.54
C PRO A 11 3.59 -1.97 12.59
N HIS A 12 2.96 -1.77 11.44
CA HIS A 12 1.60 -1.25 11.35
C HIS A 12 0.60 -2.17 12.05
N ARG A 13 -0.40 -1.56 12.70
CA ARG A 13 -1.50 -2.28 13.37
C ARG A 13 -2.81 -1.59 13.03
N GLU A 14 -3.92 -2.30 13.23
CA GLU A 14 -5.24 -1.72 13.06
C GLU A 14 -5.36 -0.45 13.91
N PRO A 15 -5.95 0.64 13.41
CA PRO A 15 -6.65 0.76 12.13
C PRO A 15 -5.76 1.13 10.93
N MET A 16 -4.42 1.17 11.06
CA MET A 16 -3.50 1.57 10.00
C MET A 16 -2.85 0.42 9.24
N LEU A 17 -3.20 -0.82 9.53
CA LEU A 17 -2.76 -1.94 8.71
C LEU A 17 -3.76 -2.13 7.56
N LEU A 18 -3.34 -1.79 6.35
CA LEU A 18 -4.22 -1.66 5.18
C LEU A 18 -3.94 -2.73 4.11
N ILE A 19 -3.68 -3.95 4.55
CA ILE A 19 -3.47 -5.12 3.70
C ILE A 19 -4.25 -6.29 4.28
N ASP A 20 -5.00 -7.00 3.45
CA ASP A 20 -5.67 -8.23 3.85
C ASP A 20 -4.85 -9.45 3.45
N GLU A 21 -4.32 -9.46 2.23
CA GLU A 21 -3.47 -10.53 1.71
C GLU A 21 -2.40 -9.97 0.81
N ILE A 22 -1.24 -10.64 0.77
CA ILE A 22 -0.11 -10.22 -0.05
C ILE A 22 0.72 -11.44 -0.45
N THR A 23 1.14 -11.46 -1.71
CA THR A 23 2.01 -12.50 -2.27
C THR A 23 3.05 -11.89 -3.20
N VAL A 24 4.13 -12.62 -3.46
CA VAL A 24 5.14 -12.26 -4.47
C VAL A 24 5.15 -13.38 -5.52
N ASP A 25 5.06 -13.02 -6.79
CA ASP A 25 5.08 -14.00 -7.87
C ASP A 25 6.53 -14.39 -8.27
N GLU A 26 6.64 -15.25 -9.27
CA GLU A 26 7.95 -15.76 -9.75
C GLU A 26 8.84 -14.65 -10.31
N ASP A 27 8.25 -13.58 -10.82
CA ASP A 27 8.97 -12.45 -11.39
C ASP A 27 9.34 -11.38 -10.34
N GLY A 28 9.05 -11.64 -9.07
CA GLY A 28 9.32 -10.72 -7.98
C GLY A 28 8.31 -9.58 -7.88
N VAL A 29 7.16 -9.71 -8.53
CA VAL A 29 6.09 -8.71 -8.46
C VAL A 29 5.20 -9.01 -7.27
N CYS A 30 4.95 -8.01 -6.45
CA CYS A 30 4.11 -8.13 -5.27
C CYS A 30 2.64 -7.85 -5.64
N HIS A 31 1.76 -8.73 -5.18
CA HIS A 31 0.31 -8.60 -5.36
C HIS A 31 -0.36 -8.55 -4.00
N ALA A 32 -1.11 -7.50 -3.74
CA ALA A 32 -1.78 -7.31 -2.46
C ALA A 32 -3.26 -6.98 -2.67
N GLU A 33 -4.05 -7.25 -1.65
CA GLU A 33 -5.47 -6.93 -1.63
C GLU A 33 -5.85 -6.29 -0.30
N TYR A 34 -6.75 -5.32 -0.37
CA TYR A 34 -7.37 -4.72 0.80
C TYR A 34 -8.82 -4.36 0.49
N ARG A 35 -9.76 -4.91 1.28
CA ARG A 35 -11.17 -4.53 1.21
C ARG A 35 -11.40 -3.31 2.09
N ILE A 36 -11.85 -2.20 1.50
CA ILE A 36 -12.19 -1.00 2.26
C ILE A 36 -13.42 -1.31 3.13
N ARG A 37 -13.30 -1.11 4.45
CA ARG A 37 -14.38 -1.35 5.40
C ARG A 37 -15.36 -0.18 5.39
N GLU A 38 -16.61 -0.45 5.78
CA GLU A 38 -17.64 0.57 5.86
C GLU A 38 -17.37 1.60 6.98
N ASP A 39 -16.64 1.19 8.02
CA ASP A 39 -16.35 1.99 9.20
C ASP A 39 -14.91 2.54 9.24
N GLU A 40 -14.23 2.61 8.11
CA GLU A 40 -12.86 3.15 8.05
C GLU A 40 -12.81 4.58 8.60
N PHE A 41 -11.90 4.83 9.55
CA PHE A 41 -11.79 6.15 10.19
C PHE A 41 -11.50 7.26 9.18
N PHE A 42 -10.72 6.97 8.14
CA PHE A 42 -10.33 7.95 7.12
C PHE A 42 -11.45 8.30 6.15
N CYS A 43 -12.56 7.58 6.16
CA CYS A 43 -13.73 7.89 5.34
C CYS A 43 -14.80 8.66 6.10
N GLN A 44 -14.77 8.68 7.44
CA GLN A 44 -15.84 9.24 8.26
C GLN A 44 -16.06 10.74 8.03
N GLY A 45 -14.97 11.49 7.88
CA GLY A 45 -15.05 12.92 7.59
C GLY A 45 -14.74 13.26 6.13
N HIS A 46 -14.57 12.28 5.24
CA HIS A 46 -14.11 12.48 3.88
C HIS A 46 -15.00 11.75 2.87
N PHE A 47 -16.22 12.10 2.65
CA PHE A 47 -16.93 13.27 3.21
C PHE A 47 -18.23 12.82 3.87
N PRO A 48 -18.84 13.60 4.78
CA PRO A 48 -20.11 13.22 5.40
C PRO A 48 -21.19 12.92 4.34
N GLY A 49 -21.82 11.73 4.45
CA GLY A 49 -22.81 11.27 3.47
C GLY A 49 -22.26 10.86 2.10
N ASN A 50 -20.97 11.03 1.86
CA ASN A 50 -20.31 10.65 0.61
C ASN A 50 -18.87 10.17 0.92
N PRO A 51 -18.72 8.98 1.51
CA PRO A 51 -17.41 8.49 1.92
C PRO A 51 -16.54 8.13 0.72
N ILE A 52 -15.34 8.67 0.72
CA ILE A 52 -14.33 8.47 -0.32
C ILE A 52 -12.99 8.20 0.37
N VAL A 53 -12.24 7.22 -0.09
CA VAL A 53 -10.90 6.96 0.43
C VAL A 53 -9.98 8.11 0.00
N PRO A 54 -9.37 8.84 0.97
CA PRO A 54 -8.42 9.91 0.62
C PRO A 54 -7.26 9.40 -0.24
N GLY A 55 -6.81 10.23 -1.19
CA GLY A 55 -5.71 9.86 -2.08
C GLY A 55 -4.45 9.48 -1.31
N VAL A 56 -4.13 10.18 -0.22
CA VAL A 56 -2.95 9.87 0.62
C VAL A 56 -3.07 8.48 1.26
N ILE A 57 -4.27 8.01 1.54
CA ILE A 57 -4.51 6.65 2.06
C ILE A 57 -4.32 5.62 0.95
N GLN A 58 -4.70 5.92 -0.28
CA GLN A 58 -4.39 5.05 -1.42
C GLN A 58 -2.87 4.89 -1.57
N CYS A 59 -2.10 5.97 -1.40
CA CYS A 59 -0.65 5.91 -1.38
C CYS A 59 -0.14 5.01 -0.25
N GLU A 60 -0.73 5.10 0.94
CA GLU A 60 -0.34 4.28 2.08
C GLU A 60 -0.64 2.79 1.83
N ILE A 61 -1.78 2.47 1.23
CA ILE A 61 -2.11 1.09 0.83
C ILE A 61 -1.05 0.55 -0.15
N MET A 62 -0.68 1.36 -1.14
CA MET A 62 0.37 0.98 -2.09
C MET A 62 1.72 0.80 -1.40
N ALA A 63 2.06 1.68 -0.46
CA ALA A 63 3.31 1.62 0.27
C ALA A 63 3.44 0.35 1.10
N GLN A 64 2.40 0.01 1.85
CA GLN A 64 2.38 -1.23 2.64
C GLN A 64 2.46 -2.47 1.74
N SER A 65 1.92 -2.37 0.52
CA SER A 65 1.97 -3.46 -0.46
C SER A 65 3.38 -3.72 -1.00
N CYS A 66 4.35 -2.86 -0.71
CA CYS A 66 5.74 -3.06 -1.06
C CYS A 66 6.51 -3.90 -0.03
N ALA A 67 5.89 -4.26 1.08
CA ALA A 67 6.57 -4.90 2.22
C ALA A 67 7.36 -6.16 1.85
N LEU A 68 6.76 -7.05 1.06
CA LEU A 68 7.43 -8.30 0.71
C LEU A 68 8.59 -8.11 -0.27
N LEU A 69 8.64 -6.97 -0.97
CA LEU A 69 9.75 -6.63 -1.88
C LEU A 69 11.04 -6.35 -1.10
N ILE A 70 10.91 -5.96 0.16
CA ILE A 70 12.03 -5.58 1.02
C ILE A 70 12.04 -6.39 2.31
N LYS A 71 11.37 -7.52 2.33
CA LYS A 71 11.18 -8.37 3.50
C LYS A 71 12.50 -8.68 4.21
N ASP A 72 13.54 -9.00 3.46
CA ASP A 72 14.83 -9.39 4.03
C ASP A 72 15.61 -8.20 4.63
N ASP A 73 15.23 -6.98 4.25
CA ASP A 73 15.88 -5.75 4.74
C ASP A 73 15.16 -5.16 5.96
N LEU A 74 13.95 -5.65 6.28
CA LEU A 74 13.11 -5.09 7.34
C LEU A 74 13.53 -5.41 8.78
N PRO A 75 14.09 -6.60 9.11
CA PRO A 75 14.37 -6.95 10.49
C PRO A 75 15.24 -5.91 11.22
N GLY A 76 14.74 -5.42 12.36
CA GLY A 76 15.43 -4.42 13.19
C GLY A 76 15.37 -3.01 12.62
N LYS A 77 14.59 -2.77 11.57
CA LYS A 77 14.51 -1.45 10.92
C LYS A 77 13.09 -0.92 10.90
N THR A 78 12.99 0.41 10.86
CA THR A 78 11.73 1.12 10.65
C THR A 78 11.72 1.66 9.22
N THR A 79 10.58 1.54 8.56
CA THR A 79 10.39 2.04 7.20
C THR A 79 9.72 3.40 7.26
N LEU A 80 10.37 4.41 6.72
CA LEU A 80 9.84 5.77 6.63
C LEU A 80 9.77 6.19 5.17
N TYR A 81 8.74 6.95 4.79
CA TYR A 81 8.69 7.53 3.46
C TYR A 81 9.90 8.45 3.26
N SER A 82 10.56 8.31 2.11
CA SER A 82 11.54 9.29 1.65
C SER A 82 11.02 10.09 0.45
N GLY A 83 10.04 9.56 -0.28
CA GLY A 83 9.46 10.28 -1.40
C GLY A 83 8.20 9.61 -1.94
N ILE A 84 7.35 10.44 -2.53
CA ILE A 84 6.16 10.04 -3.27
C ILE A 84 6.21 10.84 -4.57
N ASP A 85 6.44 10.16 -5.70
CA ASP A 85 6.67 10.81 -6.98
C ASP A 85 5.72 10.32 -8.05
N LYS A 86 5.37 11.21 -8.98
CA LYS A 86 4.59 10.87 -10.18
C LYS A 86 3.26 10.19 -9.87
N VAL A 87 2.67 10.49 -8.72
CA VAL A 87 1.39 9.89 -8.33
C VAL A 87 0.26 10.52 -9.14
N ARG A 88 -0.60 9.66 -9.66
CA ARG A 88 -1.81 10.05 -10.40
C ARG A 88 -3.01 9.31 -9.86
N PHE A 89 -4.10 10.06 -9.64
CA PHE A 89 -5.38 9.54 -9.18
C PHE A 89 -6.36 9.57 -10.35
N ARG A 90 -6.97 8.43 -10.66
CA ARG A 90 -7.81 8.27 -11.85
C ARG A 90 -9.26 7.97 -11.56
N ASN A 91 -9.50 7.20 -10.50
CA ASN A 91 -10.84 6.78 -10.12
C ASN A 91 -10.99 6.83 -8.61
N ILE A 92 -12.20 7.08 -8.15
CA ILE A 92 -12.54 7.14 -6.73
C ILE A 92 -12.57 5.73 -6.15
N VAL A 93 -12.05 5.58 -4.92
CA VAL A 93 -12.17 4.36 -4.12
C VAL A 93 -13.14 4.63 -2.98
N ARG A 94 -14.06 3.69 -2.74
CA ARG A 94 -15.14 3.83 -1.75
C ARG A 94 -15.16 2.65 -0.79
N PRO A 95 -15.82 2.80 0.39
CA PRO A 95 -16.10 1.66 1.26
C PRO A 95 -16.77 0.52 0.48
N GLY A 96 -16.36 -0.70 0.76
CA GLY A 96 -16.82 -1.90 0.07
C GLY A 96 -15.97 -2.31 -1.14
N ASP A 97 -15.16 -1.41 -1.68
CA ASP A 97 -14.29 -1.73 -2.81
C ASP A 97 -13.14 -2.66 -2.39
N LEU A 98 -12.84 -3.63 -3.25
CA LEU A 98 -11.65 -4.46 -3.10
C LEU A 98 -10.51 -3.82 -3.89
N CYS A 99 -9.55 -3.27 -3.17
CA CYS A 99 -8.34 -2.73 -3.77
C CYS A 99 -7.40 -3.87 -4.13
N GLN A 100 -6.91 -3.88 -5.37
CA GLN A 100 -5.90 -4.83 -5.83
C GLN A 100 -4.66 -4.03 -6.21
N ILE A 101 -3.55 -4.35 -5.59
CA ILE A 101 -2.32 -3.59 -5.71
C ILE A 101 -1.25 -4.47 -6.36
N THR A 102 -0.54 -3.90 -7.31
CA THR A 102 0.64 -4.50 -7.92
C THR A 102 1.83 -3.60 -7.64
N ALA A 103 2.89 -4.15 -7.07
CA ALA A 103 4.07 -3.38 -6.69
C ALA A 103 5.35 -4.05 -7.18
N ARG A 104 6.32 -3.25 -7.61
CA ARG A 104 7.62 -3.70 -8.13
C ARG A 104 8.75 -2.90 -7.50
N LEU A 105 9.84 -3.59 -7.22
CA LEU A 105 11.08 -2.94 -6.82
C LEU A 105 11.75 -2.35 -8.06
N LYS A 106 12.09 -1.06 -8.00
CA LYS A 106 12.84 -0.39 -9.08
C LYS A 106 14.35 -0.46 -8.82
N THR A 107 14.78 0.00 -7.65
CA THR A 107 16.20 0.01 -7.29
C THR A 107 16.38 0.23 -5.79
N LYS A 108 17.59 0.00 -5.31
CA LYS A 108 18.03 0.31 -3.95
C LYS A 108 19.29 1.16 -4.03
N ARG A 109 19.39 2.18 -3.18
CA ARG A 109 20.59 3.03 -3.05
C ARG A 109 20.87 3.26 -1.56
N GLY A 110 21.89 2.58 -1.02
CA GLY A 110 22.15 2.63 0.41
C GLY A 110 20.96 2.08 1.19
N ASN A 111 20.41 2.89 2.09
CA ASN A 111 19.24 2.53 2.88
C ASN A 111 17.91 3.01 2.27
N ILE A 112 17.93 3.51 1.01
CA ILE A 112 16.73 3.98 0.33
C ILE A 112 16.30 2.94 -0.70
N VAL A 113 15.01 2.57 -0.65
CA VAL A 113 14.38 1.62 -1.57
C VAL A 113 13.39 2.38 -2.45
N PHE A 114 13.44 2.14 -3.75
CA PHE A 114 12.54 2.77 -4.73
C PHE A 114 11.64 1.71 -5.33
N CYS A 115 10.33 1.92 -5.23
CA CYS A 115 9.31 1.01 -5.74
C CYS A 115 8.33 1.75 -6.65
N GLU A 116 7.66 1.02 -7.52
CA GLU A 116 6.50 1.53 -8.24
C GLU A 116 5.30 0.65 -7.90
N ALA A 117 4.12 1.26 -7.83
CA ALA A 117 2.91 0.54 -7.49
C ALA A 117 1.70 1.13 -8.21
N GLU A 118 0.70 0.28 -8.38
CA GLU A 118 -0.61 0.70 -8.88
C GLU A 118 -1.70 0.00 -8.09
N LEU A 119 -2.80 0.73 -7.89
CA LEU A 119 -3.98 0.26 -7.18
C LEU A 119 -5.16 0.30 -8.12
N ALA A 120 -5.88 -0.81 -8.25
CA ALA A 120 -7.05 -0.93 -9.11
C ALA A 120 -8.24 -1.50 -8.33
N VAL A 121 -9.46 -1.14 -8.78
CA VAL A 121 -10.71 -1.69 -8.30
C VAL A 121 -11.50 -2.15 -9.52
N ASP A 122 -11.95 -3.40 -9.53
CA ASP A 122 -12.69 -4.00 -10.65
C ASP A 122 -11.98 -3.80 -12.01
N GLY A 123 -10.66 -3.94 -12.01
CA GLY A 123 -9.85 -3.79 -13.21
C GLY A 123 -9.59 -2.36 -13.67
N LYS A 124 -10.14 -1.36 -12.94
CA LYS A 124 -9.93 0.07 -13.26
C LYS A 124 -8.84 0.64 -12.37
N MET A 125 -7.81 1.23 -12.98
CA MET A 125 -6.76 1.90 -12.22
C MET A 125 -7.32 3.10 -11.47
N CYS A 126 -7.06 3.15 -10.16
CA CYS A 126 -7.46 4.23 -9.28
C CYS A 126 -6.28 5.13 -8.92
N CYS A 127 -5.11 4.55 -8.71
CA CYS A 127 -3.91 5.28 -8.32
C CYS A 127 -2.67 4.56 -8.84
N LYS A 128 -1.66 5.32 -9.23
CA LYS A 128 -0.36 4.80 -9.67
C LYS A 128 0.73 5.80 -9.31
N GLY A 129 1.88 5.32 -8.90
CA GLY A 129 2.99 6.20 -8.59
C GLY A 129 4.26 5.48 -8.18
N ASP A 130 5.29 6.27 -7.92
CA ASP A 130 6.59 5.83 -7.43
C ASP A 130 6.70 6.18 -5.95
N LEU A 131 7.13 5.22 -5.15
CA LEU A 131 7.24 5.36 -3.70
C LEU A 131 8.67 5.02 -3.29
N SER A 132 9.24 5.79 -2.39
CA SER A 132 10.55 5.48 -1.85
C SER A 132 10.53 5.49 -0.32
N PHE A 133 11.38 4.64 0.26
CA PHE A 133 11.42 4.39 1.69
C PHE A 133 12.86 4.41 2.18
N ALA A 134 13.06 5.03 3.34
CA ALA A 134 14.31 4.92 4.09
C ALA A 134 14.15 3.82 5.14
N LEU A 135 15.10 2.91 5.20
CA LEU A 135 15.14 1.84 6.19
C LEU A 135 16.14 2.24 7.29
N VAL A 136 15.63 2.62 8.45
CA VAL A 136 16.42 3.17 9.55
C VAL A 136 16.27 2.37 10.83
#